data_e6bab877b5e50425caa217d97152a48b
#
_entry.id   e6bab877b5e50425caa217d97152a48b
#
_cell.length_a   1.000
_cell.length_b   1.000
_cell.length_c   1.000
_cell.angle_alpha   90.00
_cell.angle_beta   90.00
_cell.angle_gamma   90.00
#
_symmetry.space_group_name_H-M   'P 1'
#
loop_
_entity.id
_entity.type
_entity.pdbx_description
1 polymer ?
#
loop_
_entity_poly.entity_id
_entity_poly.type
_entity_poly.pdbx_seq_one_letter_code
_entity_poly.pdbx_strand_id
1 'polypeptide(L)'
;MPSISGQSSQHLAAKLLAHLCGFAPENLIDQLTSACTRFAEACADLTLGYDLLRRLDEQPNLAGQLSKCWIVSEFSLDHHCRDVKAFLSLIDSGDLHRSYYPLDDSLDQPLEKFLALNSDPSSSADNFSSVYQEQLHNKIDTELGGEKVGCEEVGDKVEEKLLPLLRCYRQREMQRIIWRDLNRLSNMQETTLDLSLLAGSCVDEALTVIHAHMAEQYGQPIGAES
;
A
#
# COMPACT_ATOMS: atom_id res chain seq x y z
N MET A 1 2.12 36.74 16.24
CA MET A 1 0.80 36.55 15.62
C MET A 1 0.84 35.20 14.90
N PRO A 2 -0.06 34.25 15.18
CA PRO A 2 -0.12 33.03 14.40
C PRO A 2 -0.43 33.37 12.94
N SER A 3 0.29 32.74 12.00
CA SER A 3 0.08 32.95 10.57
C SER A 3 -1.34 32.51 10.17
N ILE A 4 -1.93 33.14 9.19
CA ILE A 4 -3.29 32.78 8.69
C ILE A 4 -3.38 31.30 8.33
N SER A 5 -2.28 30.70 7.87
CA SER A 5 -2.20 29.24 7.60
C SER A 5 -2.36 28.37 8.84
N GLY A 6 -1.81 28.78 9.99
CA GLY A 6 -1.93 28.02 11.23
C GLY A 6 -3.35 27.95 11.80
N GLN A 7 -4.14 29.04 11.66
CA GLN A 7 -5.53 29.04 12.10
C GLN A 7 -6.42 28.12 11.23
N SER A 8 -6.13 28.03 9.96
CA SER A 8 -6.88 27.18 9.03
C SER A 8 -6.62 25.70 9.26
N SER A 9 -5.36 25.30 9.55
CA SER A 9 -5.01 23.91 9.88
C SER A 9 -5.61 23.51 11.23
N GLN A 10 -5.62 24.39 12.23
CA GLN A 10 -6.28 24.13 13.52
C GLN A 10 -7.79 23.91 13.36
N HIS A 11 -8.45 24.68 12.49
CA HIS A 11 -9.86 24.50 12.21
C HIS A 11 -10.15 23.15 11.52
N LEU A 12 -9.31 22.74 10.57
CA LEU A 12 -9.40 21.42 9.93
C LEU A 12 -9.20 20.30 10.97
N ALA A 13 -8.18 20.40 11.83
CA ALA A 13 -7.92 19.42 12.88
C ALA A 13 -9.12 19.26 13.82
N ALA A 14 -9.74 20.37 14.24
CA ALA A 14 -10.93 20.33 15.09
C ALA A 14 -12.13 19.64 14.41
N LYS A 15 -12.34 19.87 13.12
CA LYS A 15 -13.38 19.19 12.35
C LYS A 15 -13.11 17.70 12.21
N LEU A 16 -11.88 17.30 11.90
CA LEU A 16 -11.50 15.88 11.83
C LEU A 16 -11.73 15.20 13.19
N LEU A 17 -11.28 15.84 14.27
CA LEU A 17 -11.52 15.31 15.61
C LEU A 17 -13.01 15.13 15.93
N ALA A 18 -13.85 16.08 15.55
CA ALA A 18 -15.30 16.00 15.75
C ALA A 18 -15.93 14.78 15.04
N HIS A 19 -15.41 14.39 13.86
CA HIS A 19 -15.87 13.20 13.14
C HIS A 19 -15.35 11.89 13.74
N LEU A 20 -14.15 11.90 14.31
CA LEU A 20 -13.44 10.69 14.71
C LEU A 20 -13.57 10.37 16.22
N CYS A 21 -13.79 11.38 17.08
CA CYS A 21 -13.73 11.21 18.54
C CYS A 21 -14.80 10.25 19.09
N GLY A 22 -15.97 10.16 18.46
CA GLY A 22 -17.03 9.24 18.86
C GLY A 22 -16.67 7.75 18.72
N PHE A 23 -15.59 7.43 18.00
CA PHE A 23 -15.10 6.06 17.77
C PHE A 23 -13.85 5.72 18.59
N ALA A 24 -13.29 6.67 19.33
CA ALA A 24 -12.10 6.48 20.15
C ALA A 24 -12.46 6.27 21.61
N PRO A 25 -11.74 5.38 22.34
CA PRO A 25 -11.81 5.31 23.79
C PRO A 25 -11.40 6.64 24.43
N GLU A 26 -12.04 7.03 25.54
CA GLU A 26 -11.78 8.32 26.21
C GLU A 26 -10.31 8.55 26.54
N ASN A 27 -9.61 7.52 26.99
CA ASN A 27 -8.18 7.57 27.33
C ASN A 27 -7.25 7.72 26.12
N LEU A 28 -7.74 7.66 24.87
CA LEU A 28 -6.97 7.78 23.63
C LEU A 28 -7.35 9.04 22.83
N ILE A 29 -8.22 9.89 23.34
CA ILE A 29 -8.65 11.12 22.66
C ILE A 29 -7.48 12.09 22.44
N ASP A 30 -6.55 12.20 23.39
CA ASP A 30 -5.36 13.07 23.24
C ASP A 30 -4.46 12.57 22.10
N GLN A 31 -4.29 11.26 21.96
CA GLN A 31 -3.54 10.65 20.86
C GLN A 31 -4.22 10.92 19.51
N LEU A 32 -5.54 10.75 19.45
CA LEU A 32 -6.32 11.05 18.24
C LEU A 32 -6.26 12.55 17.91
N THR A 33 -6.31 13.43 18.90
CA THR A 33 -6.18 14.89 18.73
C THR A 33 -4.82 15.23 18.10
N SER A 34 -3.75 14.61 18.60
CA SER A 34 -2.41 14.76 18.02
C SER A 34 -2.37 14.29 16.57
N ALA A 35 -2.98 13.14 16.27
CA ALA A 35 -3.05 12.59 14.91
C ALA A 35 -3.80 13.53 13.95
N CYS A 36 -4.97 14.04 14.36
CA CYS A 36 -5.74 15.02 13.58
C CYS A 36 -4.94 16.30 13.30
N THR A 37 -4.20 16.77 14.30
CA THR A 37 -3.37 17.96 14.16
C THR A 37 -2.23 17.72 13.16
N ARG A 38 -1.50 16.61 13.30
CA ARG A 38 -0.41 16.23 12.37
C ARG A 38 -0.91 16.11 10.94
N PHE A 39 -2.05 15.45 10.74
CA PHE A 39 -2.63 15.31 9.40
C PHE A 39 -3.06 16.66 8.82
N ALA A 40 -3.71 17.51 9.61
CA ALA A 40 -4.13 18.84 9.16
C ALA A 40 -2.94 19.75 8.81
N GLU A 41 -1.84 19.63 9.55
CA GLU A 41 -0.59 20.33 9.26
C GLU A 41 0.10 19.80 7.99
N ALA A 42 0.00 18.50 7.74
CA ALA A 42 0.54 17.85 6.54
C ALA A 42 -0.25 18.19 5.27
N CYS A 43 -1.51 18.59 5.39
CA CYS A 43 -2.30 19.08 4.26
C CYS A 43 -1.78 20.44 3.78
N ALA A 44 -0.75 20.43 2.93
CA ALA A 44 -0.23 21.66 2.30
C ALA A 44 -1.33 22.41 1.51
N ASP A 45 -2.24 21.67 0.91
CA ASP A 45 -3.50 22.15 0.36
C ASP A 45 -4.66 21.70 1.23
N LEU A 46 -5.28 22.64 1.94
CA LEU A 46 -6.40 22.39 2.83
C LEU A 46 -7.61 21.76 2.11
N THR A 47 -7.73 21.90 0.79
CA THR A 47 -8.79 21.27 0.01
C THR A 47 -8.76 19.76 0.16
N LEU A 48 -7.57 19.14 0.24
CA LEU A 48 -7.41 17.71 0.46
C LEU A 48 -7.93 17.26 1.84
N GLY A 49 -7.71 18.08 2.86
CA GLY A 49 -8.28 17.82 4.19
C GLY A 49 -9.81 17.91 4.21
N TYR A 50 -10.38 18.87 3.51
CA TYR A 50 -11.84 18.97 3.34
C TYR A 50 -12.40 17.85 2.46
N ASP A 51 -11.64 17.37 1.49
CA ASP A 51 -11.98 16.18 0.72
C ASP A 51 -12.06 14.92 1.57
N LEU A 52 -11.18 14.78 2.58
CA LEU A 52 -11.30 13.70 3.56
C LEU A 52 -12.57 13.85 4.40
N LEU A 53 -12.87 15.06 4.90
CA LEU A 53 -14.11 15.31 5.67
C LEU A 53 -15.36 14.92 4.87
N ARG A 54 -15.43 15.28 3.59
CA ARG A 54 -16.54 14.90 2.71
C ARG A 54 -16.69 13.36 2.63
N ARG A 55 -15.58 12.62 2.49
CA ARG A 55 -15.61 11.14 2.48
C ARG A 55 -16.06 10.55 3.81
N LEU A 56 -15.69 11.18 4.92
CA LEU A 56 -16.17 10.76 6.25
C LEU A 56 -17.68 10.94 6.39
N ASP A 57 -18.25 11.99 5.80
CA ASP A 57 -19.71 12.20 5.77
C ASP A 57 -20.42 11.20 4.85
N GLU A 58 -19.82 10.88 3.70
CA GLU A 58 -20.40 9.98 2.69
C GLU A 58 -20.31 8.50 3.07
N GLN A 59 -19.30 8.12 3.88
CA GLN A 59 -18.98 6.72 4.23
C GLN A 59 -19.04 6.51 5.75
N PRO A 60 -20.17 6.06 6.31
CA PRO A 60 -20.39 6.00 7.78
C PRO A 60 -19.35 5.17 8.54
N ASN A 61 -18.80 4.12 7.91
CA ASN A 61 -17.83 3.23 8.56
C ASN A 61 -16.39 3.79 8.53
N LEU A 62 -16.11 4.72 7.62
CA LEU A 62 -14.76 5.23 7.39
C LEU A 62 -14.20 5.93 8.62
N ALA A 63 -15.03 6.71 9.33
CA ALA A 63 -14.62 7.45 10.53
C ALA A 63 -14.12 6.51 11.63
N GLY A 64 -14.86 5.43 11.93
CA GLY A 64 -14.45 4.44 12.91
C GLY A 64 -13.20 3.68 12.52
N GLN A 65 -13.07 3.32 11.25
CA GLN A 65 -11.91 2.64 10.71
C GLN A 65 -10.66 3.53 10.75
N LEU A 66 -10.78 4.77 10.35
CA LEU A 66 -9.71 5.75 10.35
C LEU A 66 -9.23 6.09 11.77
N SER A 67 -10.17 6.35 12.69
CA SER A 67 -9.87 6.58 14.09
C SER A 67 -9.00 5.47 14.66
N LYS A 68 -9.39 4.22 14.44
CA LYS A 68 -8.64 3.05 14.88
C LYS A 68 -7.24 3.00 14.27
N CYS A 69 -7.12 3.20 12.95
CA CYS A 69 -5.82 3.20 12.27
C CYS A 69 -4.88 4.28 12.79
N TRP A 70 -5.36 5.49 13.02
CA TRP A 70 -4.53 6.60 13.48
C TRP A 70 -4.11 6.49 14.95
N ILE A 71 -4.93 5.81 15.78
CA ILE A 71 -4.58 5.54 17.16
C ILE A 71 -3.56 4.40 17.28
N VAL A 72 -3.74 3.32 16.52
CA VAL A 72 -2.97 2.08 16.71
C VAL A 72 -1.69 2.05 15.89
N SER A 73 -1.67 2.69 14.71
CA SER A 73 -0.56 2.61 13.77
C SER A 73 0.02 3.98 13.44
N GLU A 74 1.12 4.33 14.11
CA GLU A 74 1.89 5.53 13.76
C GLU A 74 2.45 5.45 12.33
N PHE A 75 2.82 4.26 11.89
CA PHE A 75 3.26 4.02 10.50
C PHE A 75 2.19 4.43 9.48
N SER A 76 0.92 4.07 9.71
CA SER A 76 -0.18 4.45 8.83
C SER A 76 -0.43 5.95 8.86
N LEU A 77 -0.42 6.57 10.03
CA LEU A 77 -0.58 8.01 10.17
C LEU A 77 0.54 8.76 9.43
N ASP A 78 1.79 8.36 9.62
CA ASP A 78 2.94 8.97 8.95
C ASP A 78 2.84 8.88 7.44
N HIS A 79 2.38 7.72 6.94
CA HIS A 79 2.20 7.53 5.50
C HIS A 79 1.07 8.41 4.96
N HIS A 80 -0.06 8.47 5.64
CA HIS A 80 -1.19 9.33 5.26
C HIS A 80 -0.81 10.82 5.28
N CYS A 81 0.02 11.24 6.24
CA CYS A 81 0.55 12.60 6.30
C CYS A 81 1.56 12.90 5.18
N ARG A 82 2.37 11.91 4.78
CA ARG A 82 3.40 12.10 3.76
C ARG A 82 2.83 12.25 2.36
N ASP A 83 1.78 11.50 2.05
CA ASP A 83 1.10 11.54 0.75
C ASP A 83 -0.43 11.46 0.92
N VAL A 84 -1.00 12.63 1.25
CA VAL A 84 -2.45 12.77 1.43
C VAL A 84 -3.22 12.39 0.17
N LYS A 85 -2.69 12.70 -1.03
CA LYS A 85 -3.36 12.38 -2.30
C LYS A 85 -3.43 10.88 -2.54
N ALA A 86 -2.31 10.17 -2.32
CA ALA A 86 -2.28 8.72 -2.45
C ALA A 86 -3.24 8.05 -1.45
N PHE A 87 -3.32 8.55 -0.21
CA PHE A 87 -4.26 8.07 0.78
C PHE A 87 -5.73 8.28 0.35
N LEU A 88 -6.09 9.47 -0.12
CA LEU A 88 -7.45 9.72 -0.62
C LEU A 88 -7.78 8.84 -1.83
N SER A 89 -6.83 8.66 -2.76
CA SER A 89 -6.99 7.75 -3.90
C SER A 89 -7.18 6.30 -3.46
N LEU A 90 -6.52 5.86 -2.40
CA LEU A 90 -6.69 4.52 -1.83
C LEU A 90 -8.10 4.33 -1.22
N ILE A 91 -8.65 5.36 -0.57
CA ILE A 91 -10.04 5.34 -0.11
C ILE A 91 -11.01 5.21 -1.30
N ASP A 92 -10.82 6.03 -2.33
CA ASP A 92 -11.71 6.09 -3.50
C ASP A 92 -11.67 4.83 -4.36
N SER A 93 -10.54 4.11 -4.38
CA SER A 93 -10.40 2.85 -5.13
C SER A 93 -11.27 1.71 -4.57
N GLY A 94 -11.68 1.80 -3.30
CA GLY A 94 -12.39 0.72 -2.60
C GLY A 94 -11.49 -0.46 -2.20
N ASP A 95 -10.20 -0.41 -2.52
CA ASP A 95 -9.27 -1.52 -2.24
C ASP A 95 -9.03 -1.75 -0.75
N LEU A 96 -9.29 -0.74 0.09
CA LEU A 96 -9.22 -0.88 1.56
C LEU A 96 -10.13 -2.00 2.10
N HIS A 97 -11.22 -2.30 1.41
CA HIS A 97 -12.17 -3.36 1.81
C HIS A 97 -12.03 -4.63 0.97
N ARG A 98 -11.25 -4.58 -0.12
CA ARG A 98 -11.14 -5.70 -1.06
C ARG A 98 -10.16 -6.75 -0.55
N SER A 99 -10.64 -8.00 -0.39
CA SER A 99 -9.77 -9.17 -0.25
C SER A 99 -9.28 -9.60 -1.62
N TYR A 100 -7.98 -9.83 -1.74
CA TYR A 100 -7.41 -10.40 -2.97
C TYR A 100 -7.50 -11.94 -2.96
N TYR A 101 -7.52 -12.52 -1.76
CA TYR A 101 -7.60 -13.95 -1.54
C TYR A 101 -8.68 -14.23 -0.49
N PRO A 102 -9.97 -14.21 -0.87
CA PRO A 102 -11.02 -14.57 0.06
C PRO A 102 -10.80 -16.03 0.47
N LEU A 103 -10.40 -16.22 1.71
CA LEU A 103 -10.28 -17.53 2.29
C LEU A 103 -11.70 -18.01 2.57
N ASP A 104 -12.08 -19.15 1.99
CA ASP A 104 -13.31 -19.83 2.35
C ASP A 104 -13.17 -20.31 3.81
N ASP A 105 -14.09 -19.91 4.68
CA ASP A 105 -14.11 -20.30 6.11
C ASP A 105 -14.13 -21.83 6.32
N SER A 106 -14.39 -22.59 5.24
CA SER A 106 -14.36 -24.05 5.24
C SER A 106 -12.96 -24.67 5.11
N LEU A 107 -11.92 -23.85 4.85
CA LEU A 107 -10.55 -24.34 4.65
C LEU A 107 -9.70 -24.08 5.90
N ASP A 108 -9.64 -25.09 6.77
CA ASP A 108 -8.69 -25.12 7.91
C ASP A 108 -7.20 -25.13 7.50
N GLN A 109 -6.87 -25.05 6.19
CA GLN A 109 -5.51 -25.25 5.68
C GLN A 109 -5.06 -24.31 4.53
N PRO A 110 -5.17 -22.97 4.61
CA PRO A 110 -4.64 -22.12 3.55
C PRO A 110 -3.11 -22.08 3.54
N LEU A 111 -2.48 -22.08 4.71
CA LEU A 111 -1.03 -22.01 4.85
C LEU A 111 -0.32 -23.29 4.41
N GLU A 112 -0.87 -24.46 4.76
CA GLU A 112 -0.33 -25.76 4.33
C GLU A 112 -0.45 -25.96 2.83
N LYS A 113 -1.54 -25.48 2.23
CA LYS A 113 -1.73 -25.54 0.78
C LYS A 113 -0.78 -24.60 0.05
N PHE A 114 -0.54 -23.42 0.60
CA PHE A 114 0.46 -22.47 0.09
C PHE A 114 1.88 -23.02 0.22
N LEU A 115 2.22 -23.60 1.36
CA LEU A 115 3.53 -24.22 1.59
C LEU A 115 3.71 -25.47 0.73
N ALA A 116 2.67 -26.26 0.50
CA ALA A 116 2.71 -27.44 -0.36
C ALA A 116 2.91 -27.06 -1.84
N LEU A 117 2.29 -25.97 -2.31
CA LEU A 117 2.46 -25.46 -3.66
C LEU A 117 3.88 -24.93 -3.91
N ASN A 118 4.54 -24.36 -2.87
CA ASN A 118 5.92 -23.86 -2.97
C ASN A 118 6.98 -24.93 -2.70
N SER A 119 6.60 -26.13 -2.23
CA SER A 119 7.54 -27.21 -1.91
C SER A 119 7.77 -28.19 -3.06
N ASP A 120 6.98 -28.13 -4.14
CA ASP A 120 7.14 -28.97 -5.32
C ASP A 120 7.71 -28.17 -6.50
N PRO A 121 9.02 -28.28 -6.80
CA PRO A 121 9.64 -27.57 -7.91
C PRO A 121 9.14 -28.02 -9.30
N SER A 122 8.33 -29.08 -9.35
CA SER A 122 7.73 -29.59 -10.60
C SER A 122 6.29 -29.12 -10.81
N SER A 123 5.62 -28.60 -9.78
CA SER A 123 4.34 -27.94 -9.95
C SER A 123 4.62 -26.58 -10.56
N SER A 124 4.25 -26.40 -11.82
CA SER A 124 4.44 -25.18 -12.57
C SER A 124 4.07 -23.96 -11.69
N ALA A 125 5.10 -23.20 -11.31
CA ALA A 125 4.97 -21.89 -10.62
C ALA A 125 4.08 -20.92 -11.42
N ASP A 126 3.74 -21.28 -12.66
CA ASP A 126 2.97 -20.51 -13.61
C ASP A 126 1.49 -20.32 -13.25
N ASN A 127 0.97 -21.03 -12.25
CA ASN A 127 -0.46 -20.94 -11.87
C ASN A 127 -0.76 -20.04 -10.66
N PHE A 128 0.25 -19.46 -10.02
CA PHE A 128 0.06 -18.54 -8.91
C PHE A 128 0.69 -17.17 -9.20
N SER A 129 0.37 -16.62 -10.37
CA SER A 129 0.55 -15.18 -10.55
C SER A 129 -0.32 -14.50 -9.50
N SER A 130 0.31 -14.04 -8.43
CA SER A 130 -0.41 -13.35 -7.37
C SER A 130 -1.06 -12.08 -7.97
N VAL A 131 -2.22 -11.70 -7.47
CA VAL A 131 -2.84 -10.41 -7.84
C VAL A 131 -1.84 -9.27 -7.69
N TYR A 132 -0.96 -9.35 -6.73
CA TYR A 132 0.14 -8.41 -6.53
C TYR A 132 1.12 -8.38 -7.69
N GLN A 133 1.51 -9.54 -8.20
CA GLN A 133 2.45 -9.66 -9.32
C GLN A 133 1.84 -9.09 -10.60
N GLU A 134 0.60 -9.44 -10.91
CA GLU A 134 -0.11 -8.92 -12.07
C GLU A 134 -0.28 -7.39 -12.01
N GLN A 135 -0.70 -6.85 -10.87
CA GLN A 135 -0.86 -5.40 -10.69
C GLN A 135 0.47 -4.66 -10.79
N LEU A 136 1.52 -5.21 -10.17
CA LEU A 136 2.85 -4.61 -10.19
C LEU A 136 3.47 -4.65 -11.58
N HIS A 137 3.37 -5.79 -12.26
CA HIS A 137 3.82 -5.98 -13.64
C HIS A 137 3.17 -4.97 -14.58
N ASN A 138 1.84 -4.88 -14.55
CA ASN A 138 1.10 -3.91 -15.38
C ASN A 138 1.50 -2.46 -15.08
N LYS A 139 1.80 -2.14 -13.85
CA LYS A 139 2.26 -0.80 -13.46
C LYS A 139 3.66 -0.52 -13.97
N ILE A 140 4.57 -1.47 -13.86
CA ILE A 140 5.94 -1.39 -14.39
C ILE A 140 5.90 -1.24 -15.90
N ASP A 141 5.13 -2.06 -16.61
CA ASP A 141 4.98 -1.99 -18.05
C ASP A 141 4.42 -0.64 -18.52
N THR A 142 3.46 -0.09 -17.79
CA THR A 142 2.88 1.21 -18.12
C THR A 142 3.89 2.34 -17.98
N GLU A 143 4.72 2.29 -16.93
CA GLU A 143 5.64 3.39 -16.59
C GLU A 143 7.03 3.25 -17.23
N LEU A 144 7.48 2.01 -17.48
CA LEU A 144 8.78 1.71 -18.10
C LEU A 144 8.63 1.28 -19.57
N GLY A 145 7.53 0.63 -19.93
CA GLY A 145 7.34 0.04 -21.28
C GLY A 145 7.02 1.06 -22.38
N GLY A 146 6.69 2.30 -22.06
CA GLY A 146 6.37 3.36 -23.03
C GLY A 146 7.58 3.97 -23.75
N GLU A 147 8.78 3.78 -23.23
CA GLU A 147 10.02 4.29 -23.83
C GLU A 147 10.85 3.12 -24.37
N LYS A 148 10.86 2.93 -25.69
CA LYS A 148 11.94 2.20 -26.39
C LYS A 148 13.20 3.09 -26.29
N VAL A 149 13.86 3.06 -25.15
CA VAL A 149 15.10 3.81 -24.94
C VAL A 149 16.26 3.00 -25.51
N GLY A 150 17.10 3.62 -26.35
CA GLY A 150 18.27 2.99 -26.93
C GLY A 150 19.25 2.49 -25.86
N CYS A 151 19.95 1.41 -26.17
CA CYS A 151 20.70 0.52 -25.27
C CYS A 151 21.77 1.15 -24.35
N GLU A 152 22.17 2.39 -24.55
CA GLU A 152 23.27 3.01 -23.75
C GLU A 152 22.82 3.84 -22.53
N GLU A 153 21.54 4.23 -22.44
CA GLU A 153 21.01 5.03 -21.33
C GLU A 153 20.08 4.26 -20.38
N VAL A 154 19.87 2.97 -20.61
CA VAL A 154 18.81 2.18 -19.95
C VAL A 154 19.14 1.82 -18.50
N GLY A 155 20.42 1.55 -18.18
CA GLY A 155 20.83 1.08 -16.86
C GLY A 155 20.49 2.02 -15.72
N ASP A 156 20.98 3.24 -15.80
CA ASP A 156 20.76 4.25 -14.75
C ASP A 156 19.27 4.65 -14.66
N LYS A 157 18.57 4.70 -15.80
CA LYS A 157 17.13 5.03 -15.86
C LYS A 157 16.23 3.93 -15.32
N VAL A 158 16.57 2.66 -15.51
CA VAL A 158 15.81 1.53 -14.96
C VAL A 158 15.89 1.55 -13.44
N GLU A 159 17.09 1.70 -12.87
CA GLU A 159 17.28 1.78 -11.43
C GLU A 159 16.59 3.01 -10.85
N GLU A 160 16.77 4.18 -11.47
CA GLU A 160 16.16 5.44 -11.06
C GLU A 160 14.62 5.39 -11.02
N LYS A 161 13.98 4.73 -11.97
CA LYS A 161 12.51 4.62 -12.06
C LYS A 161 11.95 3.42 -11.30
N LEU A 162 12.61 2.26 -11.36
CA LEU A 162 12.13 1.00 -10.77
C LEU A 162 12.01 1.07 -9.24
N LEU A 163 13.06 1.57 -8.57
CA LEU A 163 13.07 1.63 -7.11
C LEU A 163 11.95 2.51 -6.52
N PRO A 164 11.68 3.72 -7.04
CA PRO A 164 10.52 4.51 -6.62
C PRO A 164 9.18 3.80 -6.86
N LEU A 165 9.03 3.15 -8.02
CA LEU A 165 7.82 2.40 -8.37
C LEU A 165 7.53 1.26 -7.38
N LEU A 166 8.53 0.40 -7.15
CA LEU A 166 8.43 -0.70 -6.18
C LEU A 166 8.13 -0.18 -4.78
N ARG A 167 8.76 0.92 -4.39
CA ARG A 167 8.56 1.54 -3.07
C ARG A 167 7.13 2.09 -2.94
N CYS A 168 6.64 2.83 -3.94
CA CYS A 168 5.29 3.37 -3.95
C CYS A 168 4.24 2.25 -3.93
N TYR A 169 4.42 1.21 -4.77
CA TYR A 169 3.52 0.08 -4.80
C TYR A 169 3.48 -0.66 -3.46
N ARG A 170 4.65 -1.02 -2.94
CA ARG A 170 4.74 -1.68 -1.62
C ARG A 170 4.10 -0.85 -0.50
N GLN A 171 4.34 0.47 -0.49
CA GLN A 171 3.76 1.34 0.53
C GLN A 171 2.24 1.38 0.45
N ARG A 172 1.68 1.49 -0.76
CA ARG A 172 0.23 1.47 -0.98
C ARG A 172 -0.39 0.17 -0.48
N GLU A 173 0.16 -0.98 -0.89
CA GLU A 173 -0.37 -2.29 -0.49
C GLU A 173 -0.19 -2.56 1.01
N MET A 174 0.91 -2.13 1.60
CA MET A 174 1.10 -2.18 3.06
C MET A 174 0.00 -1.39 3.80
N GLN A 175 -0.42 -0.22 3.29
CA GLN A 175 -1.53 0.53 3.89
C GLN A 175 -2.85 -0.24 3.80
N ARG A 176 -3.13 -0.88 2.65
CA ARG A 176 -4.30 -1.73 2.48
C ARG A 176 -4.30 -2.90 3.47
N ILE A 177 -3.19 -3.60 3.59
CA ILE A 177 -3.05 -4.76 4.50
C ILE A 177 -3.23 -4.33 5.95
N ILE A 178 -2.53 -3.27 6.39
CA ILE A 178 -2.65 -2.74 7.76
C ILE A 178 -4.08 -2.27 8.05
N TRP A 179 -4.71 -1.58 7.11
CA TRP A 179 -6.09 -1.14 7.25
C TRP A 179 -7.04 -2.31 7.48
N ARG A 180 -6.92 -3.35 6.67
CA ARG A 180 -7.75 -4.55 6.76
C ARG A 180 -7.55 -5.29 8.07
N ASP A 181 -6.30 -5.48 8.48
CA ASP A 181 -5.93 -6.15 9.73
C ASP A 181 -6.48 -5.38 10.96
N LEU A 182 -6.17 -4.09 11.07
CA LEU A 182 -6.62 -3.27 12.19
C LEU A 182 -8.15 -3.16 12.28
N ASN A 183 -8.84 -3.15 11.15
CA ASN A 183 -10.29 -3.09 11.10
C ASN A 183 -10.98 -4.45 11.10
N ARG A 184 -10.24 -5.55 11.30
CA ARG A 184 -10.74 -6.93 11.33
C ARG A 184 -11.50 -7.31 10.06
N LEU A 185 -11.04 -6.80 8.92
CA LEU A 185 -11.54 -7.16 7.58
C LEU A 185 -10.76 -8.33 6.99
N SER A 186 -9.69 -8.74 7.63
CA SER A 186 -8.88 -9.93 7.34
C SER A 186 -8.62 -10.69 8.63
N ASN A 187 -8.40 -11.99 8.51
CA ASN A 187 -7.88 -12.81 9.59
C ASN A 187 -6.34 -12.86 9.53
N MET A 188 -5.71 -13.44 10.57
CA MET A 188 -4.25 -13.53 10.66
C MET A 188 -3.63 -14.30 9.48
N GLN A 189 -4.30 -15.33 8.99
CA GLN A 189 -3.82 -16.15 7.87
C GLN A 189 -3.81 -15.34 6.57
N GLU A 190 -4.90 -14.63 6.28
CA GLU A 190 -5.01 -13.75 5.12
C GLU A 190 -3.97 -12.62 5.19
N THR A 191 -3.81 -11.97 6.35
CA THR A 191 -2.81 -10.91 6.55
C THR A 191 -1.38 -11.43 6.30
N THR A 192 -1.05 -12.61 6.82
CA THR A 192 0.27 -13.22 6.63
C THR A 192 0.51 -13.60 5.16
N LEU A 193 -0.50 -14.15 4.50
CA LEU A 193 -0.45 -14.48 3.08
C LEU A 193 -0.26 -13.22 2.22
N ASP A 194 -1.06 -12.18 2.46
CA ASP A 194 -0.95 -10.89 1.77
C ASP A 194 0.48 -10.31 1.89
N LEU A 195 1.06 -10.31 3.09
CA LEU A 195 2.43 -9.83 3.32
C LEU A 195 3.48 -10.65 2.55
N SER A 196 3.34 -11.97 2.57
CA SER A 196 4.28 -12.88 1.90
C SER A 196 4.22 -12.71 0.37
N LEU A 197 3.02 -12.66 -0.19
CA LEU A 197 2.81 -12.48 -1.62
C LEU A 197 3.24 -11.10 -2.11
N LEU A 198 2.99 -10.04 -1.34
CA LEU A 198 3.48 -8.70 -1.65
C LEU A 198 5.01 -8.67 -1.70
N ALA A 199 5.67 -9.28 -0.70
CA ALA A 199 7.12 -9.33 -0.66
C ALA A 199 7.70 -10.13 -1.83
N GLY A 200 7.16 -11.32 -2.11
CA GLY A 200 7.55 -12.17 -3.24
C GLY A 200 7.41 -11.43 -4.56
N SER A 201 6.23 -10.86 -4.82
CA SER A 201 5.97 -10.13 -6.07
C SER A 201 6.92 -8.94 -6.29
N CYS A 202 7.26 -8.20 -5.24
CA CYS A 202 8.23 -7.10 -5.36
C CYS A 202 9.64 -7.61 -5.71
N VAL A 203 10.05 -8.75 -5.16
CA VAL A 203 11.36 -9.35 -5.46
C VAL A 203 11.38 -9.92 -6.88
N ASP A 204 10.36 -10.67 -7.26
CA ASP A 204 10.27 -11.32 -8.57
C ASP A 204 10.26 -10.30 -9.71
N GLU A 205 9.47 -9.24 -9.59
CA GLU A 205 9.44 -8.17 -10.58
C GLU A 205 10.76 -7.40 -10.65
N ALA A 206 11.39 -7.12 -9.50
CA ALA A 206 12.70 -6.50 -9.47
C ALA A 206 13.74 -7.37 -10.19
N LEU A 207 13.76 -8.68 -9.91
CA LEU A 207 14.67 -9.63 -10.54
C LEU A 207 14.40 -9.74 -12.05
N THR A 208 13.14 -9.77 -12.47
CA THR A 208 12.76 -9.84 -13.89
C THR A 208 13.31 -8.65 -14.66
N VAL A 209 13.08 -7.43 -14.15
CA VAL A 209 13.55 -6.20 -14.81
C VAL A 209 15.09 -6.12 -14.82
N ILE A 210 15.74 -6.41 -13.70
CA ILE A 210 17.20 -6.37 -13.58
C ILE A 210 17.84 -7.46 -14.47
N HIS A 211 17.27 -8.68 -14.48
CA HIS A 211 17.77 -9.77 -15.30
C HIS A 211 17.68 -9.44 -16.80
N ALA A 212 16.56 -8.90 -17.24
CA ALA A 212 16.39 -8.48 -18.64
C ALA A 212 17.45 -7.43 -19.02
N HIS A 213 17.66 -6.42 -18.17
CA HIS A 213 18.66 -5.39 -18.40
C HIS A 213 20.10 -5.97 -18.42
N MET A 214 20.44 -6.84 -17.47
CA MET A 214 21.77 -7.48 -17.44
C MET A 214 21.99 -8.39 -18.67
N ALA A 215 20.96 -9.10 -19.13
CA ALA A 215 21.03 -9.95 -20.31
C ALA A 215 21.27 -9.14 -21.59
N GLU A 216 20.70 -7.94 -21.70
CA GLU A 216 20.96 -7.02 -22.81
C GLU A 216 22.41 -6.50 -22.80
N GLN A 217 22.93 -6.16 -21.60
CA GLN A 217 24.26 -5.57 -21.46
C GLN A 217 25.39 -6.60 -21.56
N TYR A 218 25.22 -7.79 -20.99
CA TYR A 218 26.28 -8.80 -20.85
C TYR A 218 26.01 -10.11 -21.59
N GLY A 219 24.85 -10.24 -22.23
CA GLY A 219 24.39 -11.48 -22.84
C GLY A 219 23.69 -12.41 -21.87
N GLN A 220 23.03 -13.44 -22.43
CA GLN A 220 22.34 -14.46 -21.65
C GLN A 220 23.35 -15.34 -20.89
N PRO A 221 23.14 -15.67 -19.61
CA PRO A 221 23.98 -16.59 -18.88
C PRO A 221 23.90 -17.98 -19.52
N ILE A 222 25.04 -18.53 -19.90
CA ILE A 222 25.13 -19.90 -20.43
C ILE A 222 25.30 -20.80 -19.22
N GLY A 223 24.29 -21.64 -18.91
CA GLY A 223 24.40 -22.66 -17.89
C GLY A 223 25.53 -23.64 -18.26
N ALA A 224 26.32 -24.08 -17.29
CA ALA A 224 27.23 -25.17 -17.50
C ALA A 224 26.38 -26.42 -17.86
N GLU A 225 26.51 -26.91 -19.09
CA GLU A 225 25.95 -28.21 -19.46
C GLU A 225 26.60 -29.25 -18.52
N SER A 226 25.81 -29.85 -17.63
CA SER A 226 26.21 -30.98 -16.79
C SER A 226 25.80 -32.29 -17.44
#